data_a6ac72ecd0f22132ff9bd359b8206738
#
_entry.id   a6ac72ecd0f22132ff9bd359b8206738
#
_cell.length_a   1.000
_cell.length_b   1.000
_cell.length_c   1.000
_cell.angle_alpha   90.00
_cell.angle_beta   90.00
_cell.angle_gamma   90.00
#
_symmetry.space_group_name_H-M   'P 1'
#
loop_
_entity.id
_entity.type
_entity.pdbx_description
1 polymer ?
#
loop_
_entity_poly.entity_id
_entity_poly.type
_entity_poly.pdbx_seq_one_letter_code
_entity_poly.pdbx_strand_id
1 'polypeptide(L)'
;MDDAAIENILTQNKSKNFVQRILTPEKYPSIDMGKGYKATHLMSWGSFNGKNIVFPTIIYDGKNLQQYKPDDAFKHAIKTGEFIEFDYPEDADAFSKEYKKFWQKGK
;
A
#
# COMPACT_ATOMS: atom_id res chain seq x y z
N MET A 1 7.55 -9.24 -10.54
CA MET A 1 8.06 -7.85 -10.64
C MET A 1 9.40 -7.78 -9.92
N ASP A 2 10.42 -7.20 -10.53
CA ASP A 2 11.72 -7.18 -9.90
C ASP A 2 11.87 -6.04 -8.88
N ASP A 3 12.94 -6.09 -8.09
CA ASP A 3 13.17 -5.14 -7.02
C ASP A 3 13.33 -3.70 -7.54
N ALA A 4 13.99 -3.54 -8.69
CA ALA A 4 14.19 -2.21 -9.29
C ALA A 4 12.86 -1.59 -9.72
N ALA A 5 11.96 -2.39 -10.27
CA ALA A 5 10.64 -1.92 -10.68
C ALA A 5 9.83 -1.47 -9.45
N ILE A 6 9.86 -2.25 -8.38
CA ILE A 6 9.17 -1.90 -7.14
C ILE A 6 9.74 -0.61 -6.56
N GLU A 7 11.06 -0.49 -6.51
CA GLU A 7 11.72 0.71 -6.00
C GLU A 7 11.33 1.95 -6.78
N ASN A 8 11.30 1.86 -8.11
CA ASN A 8 10.90 2.98 -8.96
C ASN A 8 9.46 3.39 -8.70
N ILE A 9 8.54 2.43 -8.57
CA ILE A 9 7.14 2.71 -8.29
C ILE A 9 6.99 3.43 -6.95
N LEU A 10 7.66 2.94 -5.91
CA LEU A 10 7.61 3.56 -4.60
C LEU A 10 8.18 4.98 -4.62
N THR A 11 9.31 5.17 -5.30
CA THR A 11 9.95 6.48 -5.40
C THR A 11 9.07 7.49 -6.11
N GLN A 12 8.44 7.08 -7.22
CA GLN A 12 7.55 7.96 -7.98
C GLN A 12 6.31 8.36 -7.21
N ASN A 13 5.93 7.57 -6.21
CA ASN A 13 4.72 7.80 -5.42
C ASN A 13 5.02 8.16 -3.96
N LYS A 14 6.22 8.62 -3.69
CA LYS A 14 6.67 8.87 -2.30
C LYS A 14 5.90 9.96 -1.58
N SER A 15 5.15 10.80 -2.28
CA SER A 15 4.32 11.83 -1.65
C SER A 15 3.05 11.26 -1.02
N LYS A 16 2.67 10.03 -1.37
CA LYS A 16 1.47 9.41 -0.83
C LYS A 16 1.75 8.84 0.56
N ASN A 17 0.83 9.03 1.49
CA ASN A 17 1.04 8.61 2.88
C ASN A 17 1.35 7.12 3.01
N PHE A 18 0.58 6.26 2.33
CA PHE A 18 0.80 4.83 2.48
C PHE A 18 2.16 4.39 1.92
N VAL A 19 2.70 5.11 0.94
CA VAL A 19 4.05 4.84 0.43
C VAL A 19 5.09 5.26 1.46
N GLN A 20 4.89 6.40 2.12
CA GLN A 20 5.80 6.84 3.19
C GLN A 20 5.86 5.83 4.33
N ARG A 21 4.74 5.18 4.66
CA ARG A 21 4.72 4.14 5.69
C ARG A 21 5.52 2.90 5.29
N ILE A 22 5.64 2.64 3.98
CA ILE A 22 6.50 1.56 3.48
C ILE A 22 7.97 1.95 3.58
N LEU A 23 8.30 3.19 3.20
CA LEU A 23 9.68 3.67 3.14
C LEU A 23 10.25 3.97 4.52
N THR A 24 9.44 4.52 5.42
CA THR A 24 9.88 4.91 6.77
C THR A 24 8.86 4.48 7.82
N PRO A 25 8.66 3.15 7.99
CA PRO A 25 7.62 2.65 8.91
C PRO A 25 7.86 3.04 10.36
N GLU A 26 9.10 3.29 10.75
CA GLU A 26 9.44 3.66 12.12
C GLU A 26 8.86 5.02 12.53
N LYS A 27 8.41 5.82 11.59
CA LYS A 27 7.78 7.12 11.87
C LYS A 27 6.29 7.03 12.14
N TYR A 28 5.72 5.83 12.05
CA TYR A 28 4.28 5.63 12.16
C TYR A 28 3.97 4.57 13.21
N PRO A 29 2.78 4.64 13.84
CA PRO A 29 2.36 3.57 14.74
C PRO A 29 2.16 2.26 13.96
N SER A 30 1.98 1.19 14.70
CA SER A 30 1.62 -0.10 14.10
C SER A 30 0.32 -0.59 14.74
N ILE A 31 -0.40 -1.48 14.05
CA ILE A 31 -1.59 -2.12 14.61
C ILE A 31 -1.34 -3.61 14.76
N ASP A 32 -1.95 -4.19 15.79
CA ASP A 32 -1.85 -5.61 16.07
C ASP A 32 -2.79 -6.37 15.12
N MET A 33 -2.21 -7.28 14.32
CA MET A 33 -2.95 -8.10 13.37
C MET A 33 -3.29 -9.48 13.95
N GLY A 34 -2.96 -9.70 15.24
CA GLY A 34 -3.15 -10.99 15.90
C GLY A 34 -1.89 -11.85 15.84
N LYS A 35 -1.80 -12.84 16.74
CA LYS A 35 -0.70 -13.80 16.79
C LYS A 35 0.70 -13.14 16.89
N GLY A 36 0.78 -11.96 17.52
CA GLY A 36 2.04 -11.25 17.65
C GLY A 36 2.50 -10.52 16.40
N TYR A 37 1.69 -10.49 15.36
CA TYR A 37 2.02 -9.81 14.10
C TYR A 37 1.51 -8.37 14.14
N LYS A 38 2.39 -7.44 13.78
CA LYS A 38 2.05 -6.01 13.70
C LYS A 38 2.32 -5.49 12.29
N ALA A 39 1.53 -4.51 11.87
CA ALA A 39 1.65 -3.92 10.53
C ALA A 39 1.46 -2.42 10.56
N THR A 40 2.16 -1.71 9.66
CA THR A 40 1.96 -0.29 9.40
C THR A 40 1.34 -0.05 8.03
N HIS A 41 1.31 -1.08 7.19
CA HIS A 41 0.77 -0.99 5.84
C HIS A 41 0.32 -2.38 5.36
N LEU A 42 -0.76 -2.38 4.63
CA LEU A 42 -1.25 -3.52 3.85
C LEU A 42 -1.91 -2.94 2.61
N MET A 43 -1.90 -3.70 1.52
CA MET A 43 -2.49 -3.27 0.26
C MET A 43 -3.41 -4.31 -0.34
N SER A 44 -4.36 -3.82 -1.13
CA SER A 44 -5.19 -4.63 -2.01
C SER A 44 -5.22 -3.96 -3.37
N TRP A 45 -5.89 -4.55 -4.35
CA TRP A 45 -6.03 -3.92 -5.65
C TRP A 45 -7.41 -4.19 -6.24
N GLY A 46 -7.81 -3.34 -7.19
CA GLY A 46 -9.09 -3.49 -7.88
C GLY A 46 -9.10 -2.66 -9.15
N SER A 47 -10.16 -2.81 -9.94
CA SER A 47 -10.32 -2.08 -11.20
C SER A 47 -11.31 -0.95 -11.03
N PHE A 48 -11.00 0.20 -11.64
CA PHE A 48 -11.84 1.39 -11.59
C PHE A 48 -11.65 2.18 -12.88
N ASN A 49 -12.75 2.42 -13.61
CA ASN A 49 -12.72 3.18 -14.86
C ASN A 49 -11.68 2.70 -15.86
N GLY A 50 -11.57 1.36 -16.02
CA GLY A 50 -10.63 0.78 -16.95
C GLY A 50 -9.19 0.76 -16.48
N LYS A 51 -8.93 1.20 -15.27
CA LYS A 51 -7.60 1.20 -14.67
C LYS A 51 -7.52 0.20 -13.54
N ASN A 52 -6.30 -0.25 -13.24
CA ASN A 52 -6.05 -1.19 -12.14
C ASN A 52 -5.31 -0.42 -11.07
N ILE A 53 -5.87 -0.35 -9.87
CA ILE A 53 -5.28 0.44 -8.80
C ILE A 53 -4.91 -0.42 -7.61
N VAL A 54 -3.76 -0.11 -7.00
CA VAL A 54 -3.31 -0.67 -5.73
C VAL A 54 -3.54 0.40 -4.67
N PHE A 55 -4.13 0.02 -3.55
CA PHE A 55 -4.52 0.98 -2.52
C PHE A 55 -4.30 0.37 -1.13
N PRO A 56 -4.12 1.23 -0.11
CA PRO A 56 -3.91 0.74 1.25
C PRO A 56 -5.21 0.28 1.88
N THR A 57 -5.15 -0.80 2.65
CA THR A 57 -6.26 -1.25 3.49
C THR A 57 -6.07 -0.85 4.95
N ILE A 58 -4.85 -0.46 5.33
CA ILE A 58 -4.59 0.18 6.61
C ILE A 58 -4.46 1.67 6.34
N ILE A 59 -5.31 2.46 6.99
CA ILE A 59 -5.44 3.90 6.75
C ILE A 59 -4.93 4.67 7.96
N TYR A 60 -4.13 5.70 7.72
CA TYR A 60 -3.59 6.58 8.76
C TYR A 60 -4.41 7.87 8.79
N ASP A 61 -4.94 8.22 9.97
CA ASP A 61 -5.78 9.40 10.15
C ASP A 61 -5.03 10.61 10.73
N GLY A 62 -3.72 10.52 10.84
CA GLY A 62 -2.88 11.55 11.44
C GLY A 62 -2.43 11.21 12.86
N LYS A 63 -3.06 10.25 13.50
CA LYS A 63 -2.71 9.78 14.84
C LYS A 63 -2.66 8.28 14.93
N ASN A 64 -3.66 7.61 14.37
CA ASN A 64 -3.85 6.17 14.51
C ASN A 64 -3.94 5.51 13.16
N LEU A 65 -3.65 4.21 13.14
CA LEU A 65 -3.89 3.36 11.99
C LEU A 65 -5.15 2.55 12.23
N GLN A 66 -5.98 2.41 11.19
CA GLN A 66 -7.19 1.62 11.22
C GLN A 66 -7.23 0.70 10.01
N GLN A 67 -7.62 -0.54 10.23
CA GLN A 67 -7.80 -1.48 9.13
C GLN A 67 -9.21 -1.37 8.59
N TYR A 68 -9.32 -1.12 7.29
CA TYR A 68 -10.59 -1.03 6.58
C TYR A 68 -10.86 -2.34 5.85
N LYS A 69 -12.13 -2.67 5.67
CA LYS A 69 -12.52 -3.74 4.75
C LYS A 69 -12.14 -3.30 3.32
N PRO A 70 -11.81 -4.24 2.42
CA PRO A 70 -11.36 -3.87 1.08
C PRO A 70 -12.29 -2.92 0.34
N ASP A 71 -13.61 -3.10 0.43
CA ASP A 71 -14.57 -2.22 -0.25
C ASP A 71 -14.52 -0.80 0.29
N ASP A 72 -14.42 -0.65 1.61
CA ASP A 72 -14.34 0.67 2.25
C ASP A 72 -13.00 1.33 1.95
N ALA A 73 -11.91 0.55 1.95
CA ALA A 73 -10.60 1.04 1.61
C ALA A 73 -10.55 1.52 0.15
N PHE A 74 -11.20 0.80 -0.76
CA PHE A 74 -11.29 1.19 -2.15
C PHE A 74 -11.97 2.54 -2.30
N LYS A 75 -13.12 2.73 -1.64
CA LYS A 75 -13.85 3.99 -1.68
C LYS A 75 -13.02 5.14 -1.11
N HIS A 76 -12.32 4.89 -0.03
CA HIS A 76 -11.43 5.89 0.58
C HIS A 76 -10.31 6.28 -0.38
N ALA A 77 -9.70 5.30 -1.05
CA ALA A 77 -8.62 5.54 -2.00
C ALA A 77 -9.09 6.43 -3.16
N ILE A 78 -10.26 6.13 -3.72
CA ILE A 78 -10.83 6.93 -4.82
C ILE A 78 -11.08 8.37 -4.37
N LYS A 79 -11.60 8.53 -3.16
CA LYS A 79 -11.91 9.84 -2.61
C LYS A 79 -10.65 10.67 -2.35
N THR A 80 -9.57 10.06 -1.87
CA THR A 80 -8.38 10.78 -1.41
C THR A 80 -7.24 10.81 -2.42
N GLY A 81 -7.28 9.95 -3.45
CA GLY A 81 -6.17 9.82 -4.39
C GLY A 81 -5.02 8.97 -3.87
N GLU A 82 -5.20 8.29 -2.74
CA GLU A 82 -4.17 7.43 -2.13
C GLU A 82 -4.17 6.06 -2.80
N PHE A 83 -3.70 6.00 -4.04
CA PHE A 83 -3.58 4.74 -4.77
C PHE A 83 -2.49 4.88 -5.84
N ILE A 84 -2.06 3.73 -6.39
CA ILE A 84 -1.10 3.67 -7.49
C ILE A 84 -1.79 2.97 -8.65
N GLU A 85 -1.75 3.57 -9.85
CA GLU A 85 -2.37 3.02 -11.05
C GLU A 85 -1.40 2.13 -11.81
N PHE A 86 -1.94 1.06 -12.38
CA PHE A 86 -1.20 0.15 -13.26
C PHE A 86 -2.01 -0.07 -14.54
N ASP A 87 -1.30 -0.22 -15.65
CA ASP A 87 -1.94 -0.48 -16.95
C ASP A 87 -2.50 -1.90 -17.03
N TYR A 88 -1.88 -2.84 -16.33
CA TYR A 88 -2.24 -4.25 -16.39
C TYR A 88 -2.59 -4.79 -15.01
N PRO A 89 -3.65 -5.63 -14.92
CA PRO A 89 -4.02 -6.20 -13.62
C PRO A 89 -2.94 -7.11 -13.04
N GLU A 90 -2.15 -7.78 -13.89
CA GLU A 90 -1.05 -8.63 -13.44
C GLU A 90 -0.02 -7.84 -12.67
N ASP A 91 0.27 -6.60 -13.10
CA ASP A 91 1.24 -5.76 -12.43
C ASP A 91 0.70 -5.23 -11.11
N ALA A 92 -0.58 -4.86 -11.06
CA ALA A 92 -1.21 -4.43 -9.82
C ALA A 92 -1.20 -5.57 -8.79
N ASP A 93 -1.57 -6.78 -9.22
CA ASP A 93 -1.55 -7.94 -8.34
C ASP A 93 -0.14 -8.24 -7.82
N ALA A 94 0.84 -8.26 -8.73
CA ALA A 94 2.22 -8.52 -8.37
C ALA A 94 2.75 -7.50 -7.37
N PHE A 95 2.53 -6.21 -7.65
CA PHE A 95 3.01 -5.15 -6.75
C PHE A 95 2.37 -5.27 -5.36
N SER A 96 1.05 -5.49 -5.30
CA SER A 96 0.35 -5.57 -4.03
C SER A 96 0.84 -6.71 -3.14
N LYS A 97 1.42 -7.76 -3.74
CA LYS A 97 1.94 -8.91 -3.00
C LYS A 97 3.44 -8.85 -2.77
N GLU A 98 4.19 -8.26 -3.70
CA GLU A 98 5.66 -8.38 -3.71
C GLU A 98 6.38 -7.17 -3.10
N TYR A 99 5.71 -6.03 -2.92
CA TYR A 99 6.38 -4.85 -2.37
C TYR A 99 6.99 -5.10 -0.98
N LYS A 100 6.38 -5.97 -0.20
CA LYS A 100 6.87 -6.31 1.14
C LYS A 100 8.21 -7.04 1.10
N LYS A 101 8.42 -7.86 0.08
CA LYS A 101 9.69 -8.57 -0.08
C LYS A 101 10.83 -7.59 -0.30
N PHE A 102 10.61 -6.58 -1.14
CA PHE A 102 11.60 -5.53 -1.38
C PHE A 102 11.94 -4.83 -0.07
N TRP A 103 10.92 -4.43 0.68
CA TRP A 103 11.11 -3.71 1.92
C TRP A 103 11.86 -4.54 2.96
N GLN A 104 11.54 -5.83 3.07
CA GLN A 104 12.21 -6.73 4.00
C GLN A 104 13.68 -6.93 3.65
N LYS A 105 14.00 -6.99 2.36
CA LYS A 105 15.39 -7.10 1.91
C LYS A 105 16.22 -5.87 2.23
N GLY A 106 15.60 -4.70 2.23
CA GLY A 106 16.26 -3.46 2.55
C GLY A 106 16.58 -3.29 4.04
N LYS A 107 16.12 -4.22 4.82
CA LYS A 107 16.38 -4.27 6.25
C LYS A 107 17.44 -5.29 6.57
#